data_6c578e1889484cd4194babfa12e6d25e
#
_entry.id   6c578e1889484cd4194babfa12e6d25e
#
_cell.length_a   1.000
_cell.length_b   1.000
_cell.length_c   1.000
_cell.angle_alpha   90.00
_cell.angle_beta   90.00
_cell.angle_gamma   90.00
#
_symmetry.space_group_name_H-M   'P 1'
#
loop_
_entity.id
_entity.type
_entity.pdbx_description
1 polymer ?
#
loop_
_entity_poly.entity_id
_entity_poly.type
_entity_poly.pdbx_seq_one_letter_code
_entity_poly.pdbx_strand_id
1 'polypeptide(L)'
;MIIAAALIGVSTSANAIDRNALAQYASSLKGLKKEQLKQKLHELMNEKTVLKYGSGKGKTWYGFWYTDRDYKTNACINRYSEHSFTFPASNEGRSIKGMNIEHSFPKSWWGGTDTPAYCDLYNLYPCEAATNRNKSNYPMGIVTDVKKAAAKGYTKIGRGNAGGEELMLWEPGDRFKGEFSRSYMYMATTYQDYVWVKTGTQSLERNDWPTLKPWAYTLYLKWSRKDRVDSMEIARNNAAAKIQHNRNLYVDYPNLCEYVWGDSMDVAFDPYRSVTTASDDDRYTGPVVPDTPDTPDTPDTPDTPDTPQSITFVKTTAMPESGKRYLMVAEADGQCYVCTSLDRKYGYPKGTKMAEDNGKMVASDAKMILTFEQGTTGFYIKDGNDKYYGQEEEFQNIQFLDDKSKAVEWTVAPKEDGTFRITTSANHIIQYSPKRRRPRMAANLTRCSMWRIRQRESLHCGLLPPVTMRFTACRVYAYRLMHGWLRASISAAAGSLSSDNLSSDRRRYWSQDRRMCLS
;
A
#
# COMPACT_ATOMS: atom_id res chain seq x y z
N MET A 1 15.06 -57.28 18.35
CA MET A 1 14.02 -56.33 17.96
C MET A 1 14.51 -54.94 18.33
N ILE A 2 15.14 -54.26 17.38
CA ILE A 2 15.73 -52.92 17.58
C ILE A 2 14.71 -51.91 17.07
N ILE A 3 14.16 -51.11 17.97
CA ILE A 3 13.26 -50.02 17.64
C ILE A 3 14.13 -48.86 17.22
N ALA A 4 14.19 -48.58 15.92
CA ALA A 4 14.76 -47.36 15.38
C ALA A 4 13.78 -46.20 15.63
N ALA A 5 14.11 -45.32 16.58
CA ALA A 5 13.42 -44.05 16.74
C ALA A 5 13.84 -43.13 15.58
N ALA A 6 12.90 -42.86 14.68
CA ALA A 6 13.08 -41.82 13.68
C ALA A 6 13.12 -40.45 14.40
N LEU A 7 14.29 -39.88 14.51
CA LEU A 7 14.48 -38.50 14.84
C LEU A 7 13.95 -37.67 13.66
N ILE A 8 12.70 -37.21 13.78
CA ILE A 8 12.18 -36.15 12.96
C ILE A 8 12.98 -34.89 13.39
N GLY A 9 13.96 -34.54 12.58
CA GLY A 9 14.70 -33.30 12.74
C GLY A 9 13.75 -32.13 12.47
N VAL A 10 13.10 -31.64 13.52
CA VAL A 10 12.53 -30.30 13.51
C VAL A 10 13.73 -29.36 13.43
N SER A 11 14.00 -28.85 12.23
CA SER A 11 14.89 -27.71 12.07
C SER A 11 14.17 -26.51 12.73
N THR A 12 14.38 -26.38 14.01
CA THR A 12 14.02 -25.17 14.73
C THR A 12 14.80 -24.04 14.06
N SER A 13 14.09 -23.17 13.33
CA SER A 13 14.59 -21.84 12.97
C SER A 13 14.79 -21.09 14.29
N ALA A 14 15.94 -21.29 14.91
CA ALA A 14 16.27 -20.89 16.29
C ALA A 14 16.26 -19.37 16.54
N ASN A 15 15.59 -18.57 15.71
CA ASN A 15 15.75 -17.14 15.66
C ASN A 15 14.52 -16.32 15.31
N ALA A 16 13.41 -16.92 14.97
CA ALA A 16 12.17 -16.21 14.63
C ALA A 16 11.47 -15.76 15.93
N ILE A 17 10.95 -14.54 15.92
CA ILE A 17 10.12 -14.03 16.99
C ILE A 17 8.73 -14.68 16.90
N ASP A 18 8.13 -15.04 18.02
CA ASP A 18 6.73 -15.47 18.06
C ASP A 18 5.77 -14.26 18.04
N ARG A 19 4.52 -14.51 17.68
CA ARG A 19 3.50 -13.48 17.53
C ARG A 19 3.23 -12.68 18.81
N ASN A 20 3.23 -13.34 19.98
CA ASN A 20 2.96 -12.67 21.23
C ASN A 20 4.12 -11.77 21.64
N ALA A 21 5.35 -12.23 21.51
CA ALA A 21 6.53 -11.42 21.78
C ALA A 21 6.61 -10.21 20.82
N LEU A 22 6.28 -10.41 19.54
CA LEU A 22 6.21 -9.32 18.57
C LEU A 22 5.10 -8.32 18.91
N ALA A 23 3.91 -8.79 19.27
CA ALA A 23 2.82 -7.91 19.67
C ALA A 23 3.14 -7.13 20.97
N GLN A 24 3.84 -7.75 21.90
CA GLN A 24 4.31 -7.07 23.10
C GLN A 24 5.37 -6.00 22.77
N TYR A 25 6.33 -6.29 21.89
CA TYR A 25 7.30 -5.31 21.40
C TYR A 25 6.61 -4.11 20.74
N ALA A 26 5.59 -4.35 19.95
CA ALA A 26 4.83 -3.33 19.23
C ALA A 26 3.62 -2.76 20.01
N SER A 27 3.47 -3.09 21.31
CA SER A 27 2.26 -2.79 22.09
C SER A 27 1.92 -1.31 22.17
N SER A 28 2.94 -0.44 22.18
CA SER A 28 2.77 1.02 22.20
C SER A 28 2.13 1.60 20.93
N LEU A 29 2.04 0.83 19.86
CA LEU A 29 1.42 1.23 18.58
C LEU A 29 -0.10 1.03 18.58
N LYS A 30 -0.65 0.34 19.57
CA LYS A 30 -2.07 -0.01 19.62
C LYS A 30 -2.98 1.22 19.64
N GLY A 31 -3.94 1.25 18.71
CA GLY A 31 -4.93 2.32 18.63
C GLY A 31 -4.49 3.55 17.83
N LEU A 32 -3.22 3.62 17.44
CA LEU A 32 -2.66 4.76 16.71
C LEU A 32 -2.95 4.66 15.20
N LYS A 33 -2.88 5.81 14.52
CA LYS A 33 -3.17 5.97 13.08
C LYS A 33 -2.22 6.98 12.45
N LYS A 34 -1.99 6.87 11.13
CA LYS A 34 -1.33 7.91 10.32
C LYS A 34 -0.07 8.48 10.98
N GLU A 35 -0.06 9.79 11.14
CA GLU A 35 1.02 10.56 11.74
C GLU A 35 1.37 10.09 13.16
N GLN A 36 0.38 9.88 14.03
CA GLN A 36 0.62 9.39 15.39
C GLN A 36 1.24 7.99 15.40
N LEU A 37 0.78 7.11 14.51
CA LEU A 37 1.35 5.78 14.35
C LEU A 37 2.80 5.88 13.86
N LYS A 38 3.06 6.71 12.84
CA LYS A 38 4.41 6.91 12.29
C LYS A 38 5.36 7.51 13.31
N GLN A 39 4.90 8.50 14.10
CA GLN A 39 5.69 9.10 15.19
C GLN A 39 6.07 8.04 16.23
N LYS A 40 5.14 7.18 16.62
CA LYS A 40 5.43 6.13 17.60
C LYS A 40 6.33 5.02 17.03
N LEU A 41 6.20 4.72 15.75
CA LEU A 41 7.12 3.85 15.02
C LEU A 41 8.54 4.44 14.98
N HIS A 42 8.67 5.75 14.72
CA HIS A 42 9.95 6.46 14.79
C HIS A 42 10.63 6.27 16.15
N GLU A 43 9.92 6.51 17.25
CA GLU A 43 10.44 6.32 18.60
C GLU A 43 10.90 4.87 18.82
N LEU A 44 10.02 3.91 18.55
CA LEU A 44 10.28 2.48 18.80
C LEU A 44 11.42 1.92 17.94
N MET A 45 11.45 2.25 16.64
CA MET A 45 12.50 1.75 15.74
C MET A 45 13.84 2.48 15.90
N ASN A 46 13.85 3.63 16.57
CA ASN A 46 15.08 4.38 16.83
C ASN A 46 15.82 3.93 18.11
N GLU A 47 15.16 3.15 18.96
CA GLU A 47 15.81 2.50 20.11
C GLU A 47 16.69 1.33 19.65
N LYS A 48 17.94 1.61 19.29
CA LYS A 48 18.86 0.61 18.73
C LYS A 48 20.31 0.87 19.02
N THR A 49 21.11 -0.16 18.81
CA THR A 49 22.57 -0.06 18.67
C THR A 49 22.96 -0.39 17.24
N VAL A 50 24.01 0.21 16.73
CA VAL A 50 24.52 -0.07 15.38
C VAL A 50 25.98 -0.53 15.44
N LEU A 51 26.37 -1.38 14.49
CA LEU A 51 27.76 -1.78 14.31
C LEU A 51 28.60 -0.60 13.81
N LYS A 52 29.90 -0.66 14.04
CA LYS A 52 30.82 0.30 13.38
C LYS A 52 30.90 0.01 11.88
N TYR A 53 30.99 1.06 11.07
CA TYR A 53 31.13 0.92 9.63
C TYR A 53 32.44 0.25 9.23
N GLY A 54 32.41 -0.61 8.21
CA GLY A 54 33.57 -1.18 7.55
C GLY A 54 33.78 -2.67 7.77
N SER A 55 35.02 -3.11 7.55
CA SER A 55 35.46 -4.50 7.68
C SER A 55 36.09 -4.78 9.02
N GLY A 56 35.97 -6.00 9.51
CA GLY A 56 36.51 -6.50 10.77
C GLY A 56 35.42 -6.97 11.73
N LYS A 57 35.81 -7.72 12.74
CA LYS A 57 34.92 -8.22 13.79
C LYS A 57 34.18 -7.07 14.47
N GLY A 58 32.86 -7.19 14.63
CA GLY A 58 31.99 -6.16 15.21
C GLY A 58 31.71 -4.95 14.31
N LYS A 59 32.02 -5.05 13.01
CA LYS A 59 31.71 -4.01 12.02
C LYS A 59 30.68 -4.49 11.00
N THR A 60 30.29 -3.64 10.06
CA THR A 60 29.20 -3.91 9.10
C THR A 60 29.37 -5.24 8.35
N TRP A 61 30.56 -5.55 7.84
CA TRP A 61 30.81 -6.84 7.17
C TRP A 61 30.66 -8.05 8.08
N TYR A 62 30.90 -7.89 9.38
CA TYR A 62 30.59 -8.93 10.36
C TYR A 62 29.08 -9.12 10.51
N GLY A 63 28.31 -8.04 10.43
CA GLY A 63 26.84 -8.08 10.43
C GLY A 63 26.28 -8.79 9.20
N PHE A 64 26.81 -8.49 7.99
CA PHE A 64 26.36 -9.11 6.74
C PHE A 64 26.49 -10.63 6.71
N TRP A 65 27.42 -11.19 7.43
CA TRP A 65 27.52 -12.64 7.62
C TRP A 65 26.22 -13.25 8.18
N TYR A 66 25.51 -12.51 9.01
CA TYR A 66 24.24 -12.98 9.60
C TYR A 66 23.04 -12.54 8.78
N THR A 67 23.09 -11.40 8.14
CA THR A 67 21.93 -10.80 7.46
C THR A 67 21.85 -11.13 5.96
N ASP A 68 22.99 -11.37 5.31
CA ASP A 68 23.05 -11.42 3.84
C ASP A 68 23.86 -12.63 3.33
N ARG A 69 23.85 -13.74 4.06
CA ARG A 69 24.52 -14.99 3.69
C ARG A 69 23.54 -16.14 3.60
N ASP A 70 23.60 -16.88 2.52
CA ASP A 70 23.02 -18.21 2.44
C ASP A 70 23.82 -19.20 3.32
N TYR A 71 23.19 -19.76 4.33
CA TYR A 71 23.86 -20.60 5.34
C TYR A 71 24.27 -21.96 4.79
N LYS A 72 23.66 -22.44 3.69
CA LYS A 72 23.98 -23.74 3.08
C LYS A 72 25.22 -23.65 2.18
N THR A 73 25.31 -22.55 1.41
CA THR A 73 26.33 -22.39 0.36
C THR A 73 27.42 -21.39 0.70
N ASN A 74 27.25 -20.59 1.73
CA ASN A 74 28.03 -19.38 2.03
C ASN A 74 27.97 -18.30 0.94
N ALA A 75 27.03 -18.39 0.00
CA ALA A 75 26.84 -17.36 -0.99
C ALA A 75 26.39 -16.06 -0.32
N CYS A 76 26.92 -14.94 -0.85
CA CYS A 76 26.44 -13.62 -0.48
C CYS A 76 25.15 -13.32 -1.25
N ILE A 77 24.10 -12.92 -0.54
CA ILE A 77 22.82 -12.51 -1.14
C ILE A 77 23.03 -11.12 -1.73
N ASN A 78 23.33 -11.08 -3.04
CA ASN A 78 23.54 -9.88 -3.80
C ASN A 78 22.23 -9.45 -4.48
N ARG A 79 21.61 -8.35 -4.02
CA ARG A 79 20.32 -7.85 -4.51
C ARG A 79 20.43 -6.91 -5.70
N TYR A 80 21.65 -6.57 -6.11
CA TYR A 80 21.88 -5.50 -7.09
C TYR A 80 22.37 -5.99 -8.45
N SER A 81 22.96 -7.17 -8.51
CA SER A 81 23.44 -7.77 -9.76
C SER A 81 23.38 -9.28 -9.70
N GLU A 82 23.41 -9.91 -10.86
CA GLU A 82 23.40 -11.37 -11.05
C GLU A 82 24.72 -12.05 -10.67
N HIS A 83 25.77 -11.30 -10.37
CA HIS A 83 27.06 -11.86 -10.06
C HIS A 83 27.09 -12.51 -8.68
N SER A 84 27.65 -13.72 -8.66
CA SER A 84 27.76 -14.50 -7.43
C SER A 84 29.04 -14.14 -6.66
N PHE A 85 28.90 -13.98 -5.36
CA PHE A 85 29.97 -13.74 -4.41
C PHE A 85 29.83 -14.70 -3.26
N THR A 86 30.95 -15.01 -2.58
CA THR A 86 30.95 -15.98 -1.47
C THR A 86 31.63 -15.38 -0.25
N PHE A 87 31.03 -15.55 0.90
CA PHE A 87 31.67 -15.24 2.18
C PHE A 87 32.81 -16.22 2.48
N PRO A 88 33.84 -15.80 3.24
CA PRO A 88 34.86 -16.71 3.70
C PRO A 88 34.25 -17.82 4.59
N ALA A 89 35.02 -18.89 4.84
CA ALA A 89 34.50 -20.05 5.60
C ALA A 89 34.18 -19.71 7.07
N SER A 90 34.80 -18.67 7.62
CA SER A 90 34.58 -18.20 8.98
C SER A 90 34.21 -16.72 9.03
N ASN A 91 33.41 -16.34 10.04
CA ASN A 91 33.00 -14.94 10.20
C ASN A 91 34.10 -14.12 10.91
N GLU A 92 35.02 -13.58 10.13
CA GLU A 92 36.04 -12.65 10.60
C GLU A 92 35.68 -11.18 10.29
N GLY A 93 34.52 -10.94 9.68
CA GLY A 93 34.08 -9.62 9.25
C GLY A 93 34.90 -9.06 8.07
N ARG A 94 35.60 -9.92 7.31
CA ARG A 94 36.30 -9.49 6.10
C ARG A 94 35.35 -9.12 5.00
N SER A 95 35.66 -8.04 4.25
CA SER A 95 34.93 -7.68 3.05
C SER A 95 35.16 -8.71 1.94
N ILE A 96 34.16 -8.88 1.09
CA ILE A 96 34.25 -9.71 -0.11
C ILE A 96 34.90 -8.87 -1.23
N LYS A 97 35.91 -9.42 -1.90
CA LYS A 97 36.59 -8.73 -3.03
C LYS A 97 35.57 -8.43 -4.15
N GLY A 98 35.54 -7.20 -4.61
CA GLY A 98 34.62 -6.75 -5.66
C GLY A 98 33.29 -6.23 -5.13
N MET A 99 33.01 -6.33 -3.83
CA MET A 99 31.82 -5.81 -3.20
C MET A 99 32.09 -4.61 -2.28
N ASN A 100 31.10 -3.76 -2.12
CA ASN A 100 31.08 -2.61 -1.23
C ASN A 100 29.92 -2.73 -0.24
N ILE A 101 29.94 -1.90 0.80
CA ILE A 101 28.79 -1.61 1.64
C ILE A 101 27.98 -0.54 0.92
N GLU A 102 26.77 -0.88 0.50
CA GLU A 102 25.85 0.05 -0.14
C GLU A 102 24.84 0.61 0.85
N HIS A 103 24.68 1.93 0.82
CA HIS A 103 23.56 2.60 1.47
C HIS A 103 22.40 2.66 0.47
N SER A 104 21.45 1.73 0.55
CA SER A 104 20.31 1.68 -0.37
C SER A 104 19.56 3.01 -0.38
N PHE A 105 19.23 3.52 0.80
CA PHE A 105 18.83 4.90 1.02
C PHE A 105 20.09 5.75 1.18
N PRO A 106 20.44 6.60 0.21
CA PRO A 106 21.78 7.16 0.10
C PRO A 106 22.21 8.06 1.25
N LYS A 107 23.39 7.81 1.81
CA LYS A 107 23.95 8.62 2.90
C LYS A 107 24.09 10.11 2.58
N SER A 108 24.24 10.46 1.32
CA SER A 108 24.32 11.85 0.91
C SER A 108 23.02 12.63 1.10
N TRP A 109 21.92 11.94 1.36
CA TRP A 109 20.61 12.57 1.56
C TRP A 109 20.45 13.23 2.93
N TRP A 110 21.21 12.79 3.93
CA TRP A 110 21.28 13.43 5.26
C TRP A 110 22.63 14.07 5.57
N GLY A 111 23.63 13.88 4.69
CA GLY A 111 24.87 14.66 4.71
C GLY A 111 25.90 14.27 5.76
N GLY A 112 25.73 13.15 6.49
CA GLY A 112 26.63 12.80 7.59
C GLY A 112 27.04 11.33 7.65
N THR A 113 28.20 11.07 8.28
CA THR A 113 28.70 9.72 8.56
C THR A 113 28.71 9.40 10.05
N ASP A 114 28.48 10.40 10.89
CA ASP A 114 28.48 10.29 12.35
C ASP A 114 27.04 10.25 12.87
N THR A 115 26.26 9.33 12.33
CA THR A 115 24.85 9.12 12.69
C THR A 115 24.52 7.63 12.67
N PRO A 116 23.53 7.16 13.46
CA PRO A 116 23.09 5.77 13.41
C PRO A 116 22.68 5.30 12.02
N ALA A 117 22.06 6.17 11.21
CA ALA A 117 21.63 5.87 9.83
C ALA A 117 22.78 5.39 8.92
N TYR A 118 24.01 5.83 9.20
CA TYR A 118 25.20 5.45 8.45
C TYR A 118 25.60 3.98 8.63
N CYS A 119 25.22 3.38 9.74
CA CYS A 119 25.58 2.00 10.09
C CYS A 119 24.38 1.07 10.28
N ASP A 120 23.16 1.54 9.95
CA ASP A 120 21.93 0.78 10.14
C ASP A 120 21.83 -0.37 9.13
N LEU A 121 21.79 -1.61 9.62
CA LEU A 121 21.70 -2.80 8.78
C LEU A 121 20.41 -2.88 7.96
N TYR A 122 19.33 -2.21 8.37
CA TYR A 122 18.10 -2.13 7.57
C TYR A 122 18.23 -1.24 6.33
N ASN A 123 19.31 -0.45 6.25
CA ASN A 123 19.68 0.35 5.07
C ASN A 123 20.89 -0.18 4.32
N LEU A 124 21.76 -0.95 5.00
CA LEU A 124 23.04 -1.38 4.45
C LEU A 124 22.93 -2.76 3.80
N TYR A 125 23.50 -2.89 2.62
CA TYR A 125 23.53 -4.14 1.86
C TYR A 125 24.92 -4.38 1.26
N PRO A 126 25.38 -5.65 1.18
CA PRO A 126 26.50 -5.97 0.31
C PRO A 126 26.10 -5.78 -1.14
N CYS A 127 26.89 -5.02 -1.88
CA CYS A 127 26.59 -4.67 -3.27
C CYS A 127 27.86 -4.77 -4.13
N GLU A 128 27.73 -5.29 -5.33
CA GLU A 128 28.82 -5.24 -6.29
C GLU A 128 29.31 -3.80 -6.51
N ALA A 129 30.62 -3.59 -6.48
CA ALA A 129 31.22 -2.26 -6.51
C ALA A 129 30.89 -1.46 -7.78
N ALA A 130 30.73 -2.13 -8.91
CA ALA A 130 30.35 -1.49 -10.18
C ALA A 130 28.91 -0.99 -10.15
N THR A 131 27.99 -1.83 -9.67
CA THR A 131 26.56 -1.49 -9.57
C THR A 131 26.34 -0.41 -8.51
N ASN A 132 27.01 -0.47 -7.36
CA ASN A 132 27.00 0.60 -6.37
C ASN A 132 27.39 1.96 -6.96
N ARG A 133 28.53 2.03 -7.71
CA ARG A 133 28.91 3.28 -8.38
C ARG A 133 27.88 3.77 -9.41
N ASN A 134 27.28 2.84 -10.14
CA ASN A 134 26.29 3.19 -11.16
C ASN A 134 24.99 3.71 -10.52
N LYS A 135 24.52 3.05 -9.45
CA LYS A 135 23.34 3.47 -8.69
C LYS A 135 23.49 4.87 -8.12
N SER A 136 24.71 5.23 -7.69
CA SER A 136 24.97 6.55 -7.12
C SER A 136 23.97 6.90 -5.99
N ASN A 137 23.46 8.13 -5.95
CA ASN A 137 22.48 8.61 -4.98
C ASN A 137 21.12 8.91 -5.63
N TYR A 138 20.80 8.23 -6.71
CA TYR A 138 19.52 8.41 -7.39
C TYR A 138 18.36 7.90 -6.55
N PRO A 139 17.19 8.57 -6.58
CA PRO A 139 15.95 8.08 -5.99
C PRO A 139 15.54 6.72 -6.58
N MET A 140 14.88 5.92 -5.77
CA MET A 140 14.29 4.66 -6.20
C MET A 140 12.97 4.93 -6.93
N GLY A 141 12.83 4.42 -8.15
CA GLY A 141 11.64 4.65 -8.96
C GLY A 141 11.65 3.85 -10.25
N ILE A 142 10.62 3.98 -11.07
CA ILE A 142 10.47 3.27 -12.35
C ILE A 142 11.35 3.93 -13.42
N VAL A 143 12.25 3.15 -14.02
CA VAL A 143 13.13 3.58 -15.09
C VAL A 143 12.51 3.25 -16.43
N THR A 144 12.17 4.27 -17.23
CA THR A 144 11.57 4.14 -18.56
C THR A 144 12.58 4.33 -19.70
N ASP A 145 13.65 5.09 -19.48
CA ASP A 145 14.77 5.28 -20.42
C ASP A 145 16.05 4.76 -19.75
N VAL A 146 16.36 3.49 -20.00
CA VAL A 146 17.47 2.78 -19.36
C VAL A 146 18.80 3.27 -19.89
N LYS A 147 19.67 3.74 -19.01
CA LYS A 147 21.07 4.12 -19.33
C LYS A 147 22.06 3.01 -18.96
N LYS A 148 21.81 2.29 -17.89
CA LYS A 148 22.59 1.14 -17.43
C LYS A 148 21.66 0.12 -16.79
N ALA A 149 21.96 -1.15 -16.98
CA ALA A 149 21.26 -2.24 -16.32
C ALA A 149 22.25 -3.33 -15.93
N ALA A 150 22.00 -3.99 -14.80
CA ALA A 150 22.54 -5.32 -14.52
C ALA A 150 21.75 -6.35 -15.35
N ALA A 151 22.37 -7.50 -15.65
CA ALA A 151 21.70 -8.54 -16.41
C ALA A 151 20.57 -9.22 -15.62
N LYS A 152 19.78 -10.05 -16.28
CA LYS A 152 18.76 -10.92 -15.67
C LYS A 152 17.75 -10.19 -14.76
N GLY A 153 17.27 -9.01 -15.16
CA GLY A 153 16.22 -8.30 -14.44
C GLY A 153 16.63 -7.73 -13.07
N TYR A 154 17.92 -7.60 -12.81
CA TYR A 154 18.42 -6.88 -11.61
C TYR A 154 18.34 -5.36 -11.82
N THR A 155 19.18 -4.60 -11.14
CA THR A 155 19.15 -3.13 -11.11
C THR A 155 19.13 -2.48 -12.51
N LYS A 156 18.21 -1.54 -12.72
CA LYS A 156 18.19 -0.60 -13.85
C LYS A 156 18.48 0.81 -13.35
N ILE A 157 19.16 1.60 -14.17
CA ILE A 157 19.50 3.00 -13.88
C ILE A 157 19.24 3.82 -15.14
N GLY A 158 18.52 4.92 -15.00
CA GLY A 158 18.17 5.75 -16.12
C GLY A 158 17.13 6.81 -15.79
N ARG A 159 16.46 7.34 -16.80
CA ARG A 159 15.43 8.35 -16.60
C ARG A 159 14.06 7.72 -16.43
N GLY A 160 13.20 8.41 -15.68
CA GLY A 160 11.80 8.05 -15.51
C GLY A 160 11.01 9.20 -14.92
N ASN A 161 9.70 9.16 -15.08
CA ASN A 161 8.82 10.15 -14.46
C ASN A 161 8.56 9.81 -13.00
N ALA A 162 8.82 10.77 -12.11
CA ALA A 162 8.57 10.64 -10.68
C ALA A 162 7.93 11.94 -10.17
N GLY A 163 6.64 11.87 -9.84
CA GLY A 163 5.88 13.02 -9.37
C GLY A 163 5.68 14.12 -10.41
N GLY A 164 5.64 13.78 -11.69
CA GLY A 164 5.51 14.74 -12.79
C GLY A 164 6.84 15.27 -13.33
N GLU A 165 7.96 14.95 -12.68
CA GLU A 165 9.30 15.38 -13.08
C GLU A 165 10.08 14.22 -13.71
N GLU A 166 10.87 14.49 -14.75
CA GLU A 166 11.81 13.54 -15.30
C GLU A 166 13.11 13.53 -14.48
N LEU A 167 13.34 12.43 -13.76
CA LEU A 167 14.48 12.27 -12.85
C LEU A 167 15.41 11.15 -13.31
N MET A 168 16.68 11.22 -12.89
CA MET A 168 17.54 10.05 -12.86
C MET A 168 17.13 9.18 -11.67
N LEU A 169 16.81 7.92 -11.95
CA LEU A 169 16.30 6.96 -11.01
C LEU A 169 17.14 5.68 -11.01
N TRP A 170 17.02 4.90 -9.95
CA TRP A 170 17.41 3.51 -9.97
C TRP A 170 16.17 2.65 -9.66
N GLU A 171 16.04 1.53 -10.34
CA GLU A 171 14.97 0.57 -10.18
C GLU A 171 15.57 -0.78 -9.77
N PRO A 172 15.18 -1.36 -8.62
CA PRO A 172 15.61 -2.69 -8.23
C PRO A 172 14.96 -3.76 -9.12
N GLY A 173 15.55 -4.94 -9.16
CA GLY A 173 14.92 -6.10 -9.78
C GLY A 173 13.58 -6.43 -9.11
N ASP A 174 12.65 -6.99 -9.87
CA ASP A 174 11.26 -7.20 -9.43
C ASP A 174 11.15 -8.01 -8.13
N ARG A 175 12.01 -8.99 -7.95
CA ARG A 175 12.14 -9.82 -6.75
C ARG A 175 12.50 -9.03 -5.47
N PHE A 176 13.04 -7.82 -5.59
CA PHE A 176 13.53 -7.03 -4.46
C PHE A 176 12.82 -5.68 -4.32
N LYS A 177 11.84 -5.39 -5.17
CA LYS A 177 11.10 -4.11 -5.14
C LYS A 177 10.39 -3.89 -3.82
N GLY A 178 9.75 -4.92 -3.28
CA GLY A 178 9.07 -4.88 -1.98
C GLY A 178 10.04 -4.77 -0.82
N GLU A 179 11.11 -5.57 -0.81
CA GLU A 179 12.14 -5.51 0.22
C GLU A 179 12.76 -4.11 0.32
N PHE A 180 13.18 -3.53 -0.83
CA PHE A 180 13.72 -2.16 -0.82
C PHE A 180 12.65 -1.12 -0.46
N SER A 181 11.39 -1.30 -0.84
CA SER A 181 10.30 -0.39 -0.45
C SER A 181 10.13 -0.37 1.07
N ARG A 182 10.11 -1.53 1.72
CA ARG A 182 10.02 -1.64 3.19
C ARG A 182 11.27 -1.09 3.90
N SER A 183 12.45 -1.23 3.28
CA SER A 183 13.68 -0.58 3.75
C SER A 183 13.58 0.95 3.67
N TYR A 184 13.07 1.51 2.56
CA TYR A 184 12.89 2.95 2.38
C TYR A 184 11.83 3.53 3.33
N MET A 185 10.72 2.81 3.54
CA MET A 185 9.69 3.17 4.51
C MET A 185 10.24 3.17 5.94
N TYR A 186 11.09 2.17 6.28
CA TYR A 186 11.81 2.13 7.54
C TYR A 186 12.70 3.35 7.73
N MET A 187 13.53 3.69 6.73
CA MET A 187 14.43 4.83 6.80
C MET A 187 13.69 6.16 6.92
N ALA A 188 12.63 6.36 6.13
CA ALA A 188 11.80 7.56 6.16
C ALA A 188 10.98 7.70 7.47
N THR A 189 10.79 6.62 8.21
CA THR A 189 10.14 6.64 9.53
C THR A 189 11.16 6.79 10.64
N THR A 190 12.16 5.93 10.69
CA THR A 190 13.15 5.89 11.77
C THR A 190 13.97 7.18 11.87
N TYR A 191 14.18 7.85 10.75
CA TYR A 191 15.01 9.06 10.66
C TYR A 191 14.21 10.26 10.11
N GLN A 192 12.92 10.34 10.40
CA GLN A 192 12.02 11.40 9.91
C GLN A 192 12.46 12.81 10.34
N ASP A 193 13.17 12.92 11.43
CA ASP A 193 13.72 14.16 12.00
C ASP A 193 15.00 14.66 11.30
N TYR A 194 15.52 13.90 10.32
CA TYR A 194 16.70 14.32 9.57
C TYR A 194 16.39 15.42 8.54
N VAL A 195 17.36 16.30 8.33
CA VAL A 195 17.27 17.30 7.26
C VAL A 195 17.71 16.69 5.95
N TRP A 196 16.72 16.39 5.10
CA TRP A 196 16.98 15.80 3.78
C TRP A 196 17.54 16.82 2.81
N VAL A 197 18.60 16.44 2.08
CA VAL A 197 19.31 17.30 1.14
C VAL A 197 19.58 16.61 -0.19
N LYS A 198 20.09 17.34 -1.18
CA LYS A 198 20.47 16.86 -2.53
C LYS A 198 19.30 16.11 -3.19
N THR A 199 19.61 14.98 -3.84
CA THR A 199 18.62 14.15 -4.53
C THR A 199 17.61 13.50 -3.59
N GLY A 200 17.84 13.49 -2.28
CA GLY A 200 16.87 13.05 -1.29
C GLY A 200 15.57 13.84 -1.34
N THR A 201 15.64 15.15 -1.60
CA THR A 201 14.45 16.02 -1.70
C THR A 201 13.60 15.74 -2.95
N GLN A 202 14.04 14.89 -3.86
CA GLN A 202 13.23 14.43 -4.99
C GLN A 202 12.18 13.40 -4.58
N SER A 203 12.42 12.63 -3.51
CA SER A 203 11.49 11.61 -2.97
C SER A 203 11.04 11.87 -1.54
N LEU A 204 11.64 12.83 -0.85
CA LEU A 204 11.40 13.14 0.56
C LEU A 204 10.99 14.59 0.77
N GLU A 205 10.19 14.81 1.81
CA GLU A 205 9.82 16.10 2.34
C GLU A 205 10.41 16.28 3.75
N ARG A 206 10.62 17.54 4.15
CA ARG A 206 11.13 17.89 5.48
C ARG A 206 9.98 18.03 6.45
N ASN A 207 9.33 16.94 6.77
CA ASN A 207 8.23 16.84 7.72
C ASN A 207 8.24 15.48 8.39
N ASP A 208 7.54 15.35 9.51
CA ASP A 208 7.45 14.10 10.26
C ASP A 208 6.45 13.14 9.61
N TRP A 209 5.47 13.66 8.89
CA TRP A 209 4.51 12.89 8.10
C TRP A 209 4.06 13.72 6.88
N PRO A 210 4.00 13.13 5.68
CA PRO A 210 4.29 11.73 5.34
C PRO A 210 5.79 11.41 5.21
N THR A 211 6.70 12.36 5.21
CA THR A 211 8.14 12.30 4.97
C THR A 211 8.50 11.84 3.54
N LEU A 212 7.87 10.77 3.05
CA LEU A 212 7.93 10.38 1.63
C LEU A 212 6.97 11.25 0.81
N LYS A 213 7.42 11.73 -0.35
CA LYS A 213 6.53 12.41 -1.31
C LYS A 213 5.42 11.49 -1.81
N PRO A 214 4.26 12.02 -2.23
CA PRO A 214 3.11 11.22 -2.68
C PRO A 214 3.46 10.17 -3.74
N TRP A 215 4.23 10.53 -4.76
CA TRP A 215 4.64 9.60 -5.79
C TRP A 215 5.49 8.43 -5.24
N ALA A 216 6.36 8.73 -4.25
CA ALA A 216 7.27 7.75 -3.70
C ALA A 216 6.54 6.74 -2.81
N TYR A 217 5.73 7.19 -1.84
CA TYR A 217 5.00 6.24 -1.00
C TYR A 217 3.95 5.46 -1.79
N THR A 218 3.28 6.06 -2.78
CA THR A 218 2.34 5.34 -3.65
C THR A 218 3.03 4.21 -4.42
N LEU A 219 4.21 4.48 -4.98
CA LEU A 219 4.99 3.48 -5.68
C LEU A 219 5.48 2.37 -4.73
N TYR A 220 6.00 2.75 -3.56
CA TYR A 220 6.54 1.78 -2.60
C TYR A 220 5.44 0.91 -1.99
N LEU A 221 4.24 1.44 -1.76
CA LEU A 221 3.06 0.65 -1.41
C LEU A 221 2.73 -0.37 -2.50
N LYS A 222 2.68 0.08 -3.77
CA LYS A 222 2.43 -0.80 -4.92
C LYS A 222 3.44 -1.95 -4.96
N TRP A 223 4.72 -1.64 -4.83
CA TRP A 223 5.78 -2.65 -4.86
C TRP A 223 5.74 -3.57 -3.65
N SER A 224 5.47 -3.05 -2.45
CA SER A 224 5.31 -3.85 -1.24
C SER A 224 4.13 -4.83 -1.29
N ARG A 225 3.04 -4.44 -1.98
CA ARG A 225 1.87 -5.30 -2.22
C ARG A 225 2.18 -6.42 -3.22
N LYS A 226 2.96 -6.12 -4.27
CA LYS A 226 3.30 -7.07 -5.35
C LYS A 226 4.41 -8.03 -4.92
N ASP A 227 5.49 -7.50 -4.40
CA ASP A 227 6.63 -8.25 -3.88
C ASP A 227 6.48 -8.36 -2.34
N ARG A 228 5.78 -9.41 -1.93
CA ARG A 228 5.45 -9.66 -0.53
C ARG A 228 6.68 -10.13 0.24
N VAL A 229 6.68 -9.90 1.56
CA VAL A 229 7.77 -10.35 2.45
C VAL A 229 8.01 -11.85 2.27
N ASP A 230 9.22 -12.23 1.91
CA ASP A 230 9.64 -13.61 1.73
C ASP A 230 10.44 -14.13 2.94
N SER A 231 10.77 -15.42 2.93
CA SER A 231 11.53 -16.06 4.00
C SER A 231 12.95 -15.48 4.16
N MET A 232 13.54 -15.00 3.08
CA MET A 232 14.88 -14.40 3.09
C MET A 232 14.85 -13.03 3.79
N GLU A 233 13.84 -12.22 3.51
CA GLU A 233 13.64 -10.93 4.17
C GLU A 233 13.29 -11.10 5.66
N ILE A 234 12.47 -12.10 6.01
CA ILE A 234 12.17 -12.46 7.41
C ILE A 234 13.46 -12.86 8.14
N ALA A 235 14.28 -13.73 7.55
CA ALA A 235 15.53 -14.17 8.13
C ALA A 235 16.49 -12.99 8.36
N ARG A 236 16.59 -12.09 7.38
CA ARG A 236 17.38 -10.86 7.46
C ARG A 236 16.91 -9.95 8.59
N ASN A 237 15.59 -9.71 8.70
CA ASN A 237 15.00 -8.89 9.76
C ASN A 237 15.31 -9.48 11.16
N ASN A 238 15.16 -10.78 11.33
CA ASN A 238 15.47 -11.46 12.59
C ASN A 238 16.96 -11.40 12.94
N ALA A 239 17.84 -11.56 11.96
CA ALA A 239 19.29 -11.47 12.17
C ALA A 239 19.75 -10.04 12.53
N ALA A 240 19.22 -9.05 11.82
CA ALA A 240 19.51 -7.64 12.12
C ALA A 240 18.99 -7.25 13.51
N ALA A 241 17.79 -7.69 13.89
CA ALA A 241 17.22 -7.43 15.20
C ALA A 241 18.08 -7.96 16.37
N LYS A 242 18.73 -9.11 16.22
CA LYS A 242 19.68 -9.64 17.22
C LYS A 242 20.92 -8.78 17.39
N ILE A 243 21.32 -8.10 16.32
CA ILE A 243 22.53 -7.27 16.31
C ILE A 243 22.22 -5.85 16.80
N GLN A 244 21.09 -5.28 16.34
CA GLN A 244 20.75 -3.87 16.56
C GLN A 244 19.73 -3.65 17.68
N HIS A 245 19.06 -4.70 18.13
CA HIS A 245 18.03 -4.68 19.19
C HIS A 245 16.75 -3.94 18.82
N ASN A 246 16.58 -3.54 17.55
CA ASN A 246 15.33 -3.06 16.98
C ASN A 246 14.91 -3.93 15.81
N ARG A 247 13.71 -3.67 15.26
CA ARG A 247 13.16 -4.44 14.15
C ARG A 247 12.64 -3.51 13.06
N ASN A 248 12.68 -3.94 11.80
CA ASN A 248 11.90 -3.31 10.75
C ASN A 248 10.46 -3.82 10.83
N LEU A 249 9.59 -3.04 11.46
CA LEU A 249 8.20 -3.42 11.67
C LEU A 249 7.36 -3.47 10.38
N TYR A 250 7.82 -2.88 9.28
CA TYR A 250 7.19 -3.05 7.97
C TYR A 250 7.42 -4.43 7.36
N VAL A 251 8.42 -5.17 7.86
CA VAL A 251 8.63 -6.59 7.56
C VAL A 251 7.81 -7.47 8.50
N ASP A 252 7.83 -7.16 9.80
CA ASP A 252 7.11 -7.94 10.81
C ASP A 252 5.60 -7.88 10.67
N TYR A 253 5.07 -6.73 10.26
CA TYR A 253 3.66 -6.48 9.97
C TYR A 253 3.54 -6.05 8.50
N PRO A 254 3.39 -6.97 7.54
CA PRO A 254 3.46 -6.68 6.11
C PRO A 254 2.47 -5.61 5.62
N ASN A 255 1.37 -5.43 6.34
CA ASN A 255 0.35 -4.44 6.02
C ASN A 255 0.50 -3.12 6.80
N LEU A 256 1.55 -2.95 7.62
CA LEU A 256 1.72 -1.75 8.46
C LEU A 256 1.85 -0.47 7.63
N CYS A 257 2.49 -0.54 6.46
CA CYS A 257 2.60 0.60 5.56
C CYS A 257 1.25 1.15 5.09
N GLU A 258 0.20 0.30 5.04
CA GLU A 258 -1.16 0.72 4.70
C GLU A 258 -1.78 1.63 5.77
N TYR A 259 -1.41 1.44 7.04
CA TYR A 259 -1.88 2.27 8.15
C TYR A 259 -1.15 3.61 8.24
N VAL A 260 0.03 3.71 7.61
CA VAL A 260 0.82 4.95 7.60
C VAL A 260 0.56 5.78 6.34
N TRP A 261 0.55 5.16 5.14
CA TRP A 261 0.47 5.86 3.85
C TRP A 261 -0.60 5.32 2.89
N GLY A 262 -1.26 4.21 3.21
CA GLY A 262 -2.12 3.50 2.27
C GLY A 262 -3.60 3.49 2.67
N ASP A 263 -4.29 2.43 2.27
CA ASP A 263 -5.75 2.33 2.32
C ASP A 263 -6.31 2.19 3.74
N SER A 264 -5.45 1.95 4.76
CA SER A 264 -5.85 1.77 6.17
C SER A 264 -5.49 2.95 7.06
N MET A 265 -5.13 4.11 6.51
CA MET A 265 -4.71 5.29 7.29
C MET A 265 -5.75 5.73 8.34
N ASP A 266 -7.03 5.54 8.08
CA ASP A 266 -8.11 5.91 9.01
C ASP A 266 -8.47 4.80 10.01
N VAL A 267 -7.83 3.63 9.89
CA VAL A 267 -8.03 2.48 10.78
C VAL A 267 -6.98 2.48 11.89
N ALA A 268 -7.41 2.27 13.12
CA ALA A 268 -6.49 2.12 14.26
C ALA A 268 -5.68 0.82 14.13
N PHE A 269 -4.36 0.92 14.25
CA PHE A 269 -3.49 -0.24 14.23
C PHE A 269 -3.63 -1.04 15.54
N ASP A 270 -3.69 -2.37 15.41
CA ASP A 270 -3.69 -3.28 16.56
C ASP A 270 -2.64 -4.38 16.35
N PRO A 271 -1.49 -4.33 17.05
CA PRO A 271 -0.42 -5.30 16.90
C PRO A 271 -0.81 -6.72 17.30
N TYR A 272 -1.82 -6.89 18.13
CA TYR A 272 -2.30 -8.21 18.58
C TYR A 272 -3.23 -8.87 17.55
N ARG A 273 -3.86 -8.10 16.66
CA ARG A 273 -4.83 -8.58 15.66
C ARG A 273 -4.27 -8.58 14.24
N SER A 274 -3.29 -7.73 13.95
CA SER A 274 -2.68 -7.62 12.64
C SER A 274 -1.98 -8.93 12.25
N VAL A 275 -1.98 -9.23 10.96
CA VAL A 275 -1.21 -10.35 10.40
C VAL A 275 0.27 -10.03 10.49
N THR A 276 1.07 -11.01 10.90
CA THR A 276 2.51 -10.87 11.13
C THR A 276 3.31 -11.90 10.34
N THR A 277 4.62 -11.67 10.20
CA THR A 277 5.57 -12.65 9.70
C THR A 277 6.20 -13.48 10.82
N ALA A 278 5.64 -13.45 12.02
CA ALA A 278 6.07 -14.26 13.15
C ALA A 278 6.00 -15.76 12.83
N SER A 279 6.86 -16.54 13.44
CA SER A 279 7.01 -17.98 13.11
C SER A 279 5.78 -18.84 13.40
N ASP A 280 4.88 -18.34 14.23
CA ASP A 280 3.64 -19.00 14.67
C ASP A 280 2.37 -18.31 14.11
N ASP A 281 2.51 -17.40 13.14
CA ASP A 281 1.38 -16.74 12.47
C ASP A 281 1.15 -17.34 11.07
N ASP A 282 0.39 -18.41 11.01
CA ASP A 282 0.00 -19.12 9.79
C ASP A 282 -0.97 -18.35 8.88
N ARG A 283 -1.49 -17.20 9.34
CA ARG A 283 -2.31 -16.31 8.52
C ARG A 283 -1.49 -15.61 7.43
N TYR A 284 -0.18 -15.50 7.63
CA TYR A 284 0.70 -14.92 6.63
C TYR A 284 1.10 -15.99 5.59
N THR A 285 0.48 -15.91 4.43
CA THR A 285 0.78 -16.77 3.27
C THR A 285 1.67 -15.99 2.27
N GLY A 286 2.85 -15.56 2.74
CA GLY A 286 3.85 -14.94 1.87
C GLY A 286 4.39 -15.92 0.83
N PRO A 287 5.13 -15.44 -0.19
CA PRO A 287 5.73 -16.34 -1.16
C PRO A 287 6.71 -17.29 -0.47
N VAL A 288 6.51 -18.59 -0.70
CA VAL A 288 7.52 -19.59 -0.36
C VAL A 288 8.59 -19.47 -1.44
N VAL A 289 9.80 -19.05 -1.07
CA VAL A 289 10.93 -19.08 -2.00
C VAL A 289 11.28 -20.55 -2.26
N PRO A 290 11.20 -21.03 -3.51
CA PRO A 290 11.69 -22.37 -3.83
C PRO A 290 13.18 -22.45 -3.51
N ASP A 291 13.64 -23.55 -2.94
CA ASP A 291 15.06 -23.84 -2.65
C ASP A 291 15.96 -24.01 -3.91
N THR A 292 15.42 -23.76 -5.09
CA THR A 292 16.13 -23.86 -6.38
C THR A 292 16.52 -22.49 -6.90
N PRO A 293 17.74 -22.33 -7.45
CA PRO A 293 18.12 -21.12 -8.17
C PRO A 293 17.15 -20.94 -9.35
N ASP A 294 16.55 -19.74 -9.45
CA ASP A 294 15.68 -19.40 -10.55
C ASP A 294 16.35 -19.69 -11.88
N THR A 295 15.69 -20.49 -12.72
CA THR A 295 15.99 -20.53 -14.15
C THR A 295 15.88 -19.11 -14.67
N PRO A 296 16.82 -18.62 -15.51
CA PRO A 296 16.77 -17.27 -16.01
C PRO A 296 15.43 -17.00 -16.66
N ASP A 297 14.69 -16.02 -16.14
CA ASP A 297 13.50 -15.54 -16.80
C ASP A 297 13.88 -15.10 -18.22
N THR A 298 13.08 -15.54 -19.17
CA THR A 298 13.15 -15.09 -20.56
C THR A 298 13.17 -13.56 -20.55
N PRO A 299 13.97 -12.90 -21.42
CA PRO A 299 14.01 -11.43 -21.47
C PRO A 299 12.60 -10.88 -21.54
N ASP A 300 12.28 -10.00 -20.60
CA ASP A 300 10.98 -9.34 -20.54
C ASP A 300 10.67 -8.75 -21.92
N THR A 301 9.63 -9.26 -22.54
CA THR A 301 8.87 -8.51 -23.54
C THR A 301 8.50 -7.17 -22.90
N PRO A 302 8.60 -6.02 -23.60
CA PRO A 302 8.29 -4.71 -23.02
C PRO A 302 6.98 -4.79 -22.26
N ASP A 303 6.98 -4.33 -21.01
CA ASP A 303 5.91 -4.42 -20.03
C ASP A 303 4.53 -4.44 -20.68
N THR A 304 3.93 -5.63 -20.74
CA THR A 304 2.48 -5.71 -20.80
C THR A 304 1.99 -5.07 -19.51
N PRO A 305 1.12 -4.06 -19.58
CA PRO A 305 0.67 -3.36 -18.39
C PRO A 305 0.20 -4.39 -17.36
N ASP A 306 0.64 -4.24 -16.11
CA ASP A 306 0.29 -5.06 -14.95
C ASP A 306 -1.02 -5.81 -15.16
N THR A 307 -1.02 -7.15 -15.04
CA THR A 307 -2.27 -7.90 -14.96
C THR A 307 -2.97 -7.38 -13.70
N PRO A 308 -4.03 -6.58 -13.83
CA PRO A 308 -4.64 -5.91 -12.70
C PRO A 308 -5.17 -6.96 -11.73
N GLN A 309 -4.96 -6.74 -10.45
CA GLN A 309 -5.53 -7.58 -9.40
C GLN A 309 -7.03 -7.65 -9.61
N SER A 310 -7.55 -8.82 -9.96
CA SER A 310 -8.96 -9.02 -10.27
C SER A 310 -9.81 -8.76 -9.02
N ILE A 311 -10.70 -7.78 -9.10
CA ILE A 311 -11.62 -7.42 -8.02
C ILE A 311 -13.00 -7.98 -8.34
N THR A 312 -13.59 -8.70 -7.40
CA THR A 312 -14.94 -9.22 -7.53
C THR A 312 -15.97 -8.20 -7.05
N PHE A 313 -16.87 -7.82 -7.93
CA PHE A 313 -18.01 -6.96 -7.68
C PHE A 313 -19.29 -7.78 -7.57
N VAL A 314 -20.24 -7.30 -6.79
CA VAL A 314 -21.57 -7.90 -6.60
C VAL A 314 -22.63 -6.90 -7.04
N LYS A 315 -23.64 -7.35 -7.78
CA LYS A 315 -24.78 -6.52 -8.19
C LYS A 315 -25.47 -5.92 -6.96
N THR A 316 -25.78 -4.64 -7.00
CA THR A 316 -26.46 -3.92 -5.91
C THR A 316 -27.57 -3.03 -6.45
N THR A 317 -28.66 -2.93 -5.68
CA THR A 317 -29.77 -1.99 -5.88
C THR A 317 -29.70 -0.83 -4.89
N ALA A 318 -28.73 -0.85 -3.96
CA ALA A 318 -28.53 0.23 -3.00
C ALA A 318 -27.86 1.43 -3.67
N MET A 319 -28.23 2.64 -3.22
CA MET A 319 -27.59 3.89 -3.66
C MET A 319 -26.07 3.84 -3.42
N PRO A 320 -25.27 4.51 -4.28
CA PRO A 320 -23.84 4.62 -4.06
C PRO A 320 -23.53 5.28 -2.73
N GLU A 321 -22.50 4.77 -2.07
CA GLU A 321 -21.92 5.35 -0.85
C GLU A 321 -20.66 6.14 -1.24
N SER A 322 -20.46 7.32 -0.64
CA SER A 322 -19.30 8.16 -0.91
C SER A 322 -17.98 7.44 -0.62
N GLY A 323 -17.02 7.56 -1.54
CA GLY A 323 -15.71 6.93 -1.43
C GLY A 323 -15.68 5.42 -1.71
N LYS A 324 -16.81 4.79 -2.03
CA LYS A 324 -16.85 3.36 -2.41
C LYS A 324 -16.68 3.17 -3.92
N ARG A 325 -16.15 2.00 -4.28
CA ARG A 325 -15.84 1.64 -5.68
C ARG A 325 -16.91 0.77 -6.29
N TYR A 326 -17.27 1.07 -7.53
CA TYR A 326 -18.37 0.42 -8.27
C TYR A 326 -17.97 0.12 -9.72
N LEU A 327 -18.65 -0.83 -10.33
CA LEU A 327 -18.74 -0.94 -11.79
C LEU A 327 -20.08 -0.36 -12.22
N MET A 328 -20.09 0.45 -13.28
CA MET A 328 -21.30 0.89 -13.97
C MET A 328 -21.52 -0.04 -15.16
N VAL A 329 -22.61 -0.80 -15.11
CA VAL A 329 -22.89 -1.88 -16.07
C VAL A 329 -24.22 -1.62 -16.78
N ALA A 330 -24.19 -1.74 -18.09
CA ALA A 330 -25.40 -1.78 -18.92
C ALA A 330 -25.72 -3.23 -19.32
N GLU A 331 -26.95 -3.62 -19.18
CA GLU A 331 -27.46 -4.93 -19.62
C GLU A 331 -28.23 -4.74 -20.93
N ALA A 332 -27.80 -5.42 -22.00
CA ALA A 332 -28.43 -5.40 -23.31
C ALA A 332 -28.30 -6.77 -23.99
N ASP A 333 -29.37 -7.24 -24.58
CA ASP A 333 -29.43 -8.51 -25.34
C ASP A 333 -28.86 -9.71 -24.54
N GLY A 334 -29.15 -9.79 -23.23
CA GLY A 334 -28.68 -10.83 -22.34
C GLY A 334 -27.15 -10.79 -22.07
N GLN A 335 -26.50 -9.65 -22.33
CA GLN A 335 -25.07 -9.44 -22.12
C GLN A 335 -24.85 -8.23 -21.22
N CYS A 336 -23.77 -8.28 -20.43
CA CYS A 336 -23.31 -7.19 -19.58
C CYS A 336 -22.19 -6.41 -20.25
N TYR A 337 -22.28 -5.07 -20.22
CA TYR A 337 -21.29 -4.15 -20.77
C TYR A 337 -20.87 -3.18 -19.68
N VAL A 338 -19.62 -3.29 -19.23
CA VAL A 338 -19.04 -2.43 -18.19
C VAL A 338 -18.53 -1.16 -18.83
N CYS A 339 -18.85 -0.02 -18.20
CA CYS A 339 -18.30 1.28 -18.58
C CYS A 339 -16.78 1.29 -18.39
N THR A 340 -16.05 1.61 -19.45
CA THR A 340 -14.58 1.69 -19.47
C THR A 340 -14.12 3.03 -20.00
N SER A 341 -12.80 3.21 -20.08
CA SER A 341 -12.15 4.43 -20.54
C SER A 341 -12.73 4.98 -21.85
N LEU A 342 -12.54 6.30 -22.02
CA LEU A 342 -12.99 7.05 -23.18
C LEU A 342 -12.43 6.58 -24.53
N ASP A 343 -13.27 6.72 -25.57
CA ASP A 343 -12.77 6.91 -26.92
C ASP A 343 -12.20 8.32 -27.05
N ARG A 344 -10.87 8.44 -27.13
CA ARG A 344 -10.16 9.74 -27.23
C ARG A 344 -10.63 10.61 -28.39
N LYS A 345 -11.24 10.01 -29.44
CA LYS A 345 -11.66 10.75 -30.64
C LYS A 345 -12.97 11.51 -30.44
N TYR A 346 -13.89 10.97 -29.62
CA TYR A 346 -15.27 11.48 -29.51
C TYR A 346 -15.77 11.69 -28.08
N GLY A 347 -14.94 11.43 -27.06
CA GLY A 347 -15.30 11.66 -25.66
C GLY A 347 -16.41 10.77 -25.10
N TYR A 348 -16.63 9.56 -25.64
CA TYR A 348 -17.63 8.63 -25.12
C TYR A 348 -16.99 7.47 -24.34
N PRO A 349 -17.54 7.09 -23.18
CA PRO A 349 -17.14 5.86 -22.51
C PRO A 349 -17.45 4.66 -23.40
N LYS A 350 -16.57 3.65 -23.37
CA LYS A 350 -16.80 2.37 -24.04
C LYS A 350 -17.55 1.43 -23.13
N GLY A 351 -18.45 0.61 -23.70
CA GLY A 351 -18.99 -0.55 -23.04
C GLY A 351 -18.14 -1.78 -23.39
N THR A 352 -17.43 -2.32 -22.42
CA THR A 352 -16.66 -3.56 -22.57
C THR A 352 -17.50 -4.74 -22.11
N LYS A 353 -17.69 -5.74 -23.00
CA LYS A 353 -18.46 -6.95 -22.67
C LYS A 353 -17.74 -7.74 -21.58
N MET A 354 -18.47 -8.09 -20.54
CA MET A 354 -17.97 -8.92 -19.44
C MET A 354 -18.96 -10.00 -19.07
N ALA A 355 -18.44 -11.14 -18.61
CA ALA A 355 -19.25 -12.23 -18.10
C ALA A 355 -19.76 -11.90 -16.69
N GLU A 356 -21.01 -12.25 -16.43
CA GLU A 356 -21.60 -12.28 -15.10
C GLU A 356 -21.77 -13.74 -14.67
N ASP A 357 -21.43 -14.06 -13.45
CA ASP A 357 -21.65 -15.34 -12.82
C ASP A 357 -22.36 -15.17 -11.47
N ASN A 358 -23.62 -15.62 -11.40
CA ASN A 358 -24.43 -15.61 -10.17
C ASN A 358 -24.43 -14.25 -9.42
N GLY A 359 -24.67 -13.16 -10.13
CA GLY A 359 -24.67 -11.81 -9.56
C GLY A 359 -23.27 -11.29 -9.22
N LYS A 360 -22.22 -11.91 -9.76
CA LYS A 360 -20.83 -11.50 -9.56
C LYS A 360 -20.15 -11.19 -10.88
N MET A 361 -19.26 -10.22 -10.85
CA MET A 361 -18.46 -9.80 -11.98
C MET A 361 -17.03 -9.51 -11.53
N VAL A 362 -16.02 -9.99 -12.27
CA VAL A 362 -14.60 -9.81 -11.92
C VAL A 362 -13.99 -8.79 -12.87
N ALA A 363 -13.58 -7.65 -12.33
CA ALA A 363 -12.87 -6.63 -13.10
C ALA A 363 -11.40 -6.63 -12.73
N SER A 364 -10.55 -6.62 -13.75
CA SER A 364 -9.09 -6.55 -13.64
C SER A 364 -8.50 -5.22 -14.14
N ASP A 365 -9.27 -4.42 -14.87
CA ASP A 365 -8.81 -3.12 -15.40
C ASP A 365 -9.31 -1.99 -14.49
N ALA A 366 -8.38 -1.23 -13.90
CA ALA A 366 -8.68 -0.07 -13.07
C ALA A 366 -9.59 0.95 -13.77
N LYS A 367 -9.51 1.07 -15.10
CA LYS A 367 -10.35 1.97 -15.92
C LYS A 367 -11.83 1.63 -15.89
N MET A 368 -12.21 0.45 -15.45
CA MET A 368 -13.61 0.03 -15.28
C MET A 368 -14.16 0.43 -13.91
N ILE A 369 -13.29 0.76 -12.95
CA ILE A 369 -13.66 0.97 -11.56
C ILE A 369 -13.93 2.45 -11.34
N LEU A 370 -15.14 2.76 -10.88
CA LEU A 370 -15.59 4.12 -10.61
C LEU A 370 -15.74 4.33 -9.11
N THR A 371 -15.32 5.50 -8.63
CA THR A 371 -15.56 5.97 -7.26
C THR A 371 -16.62 7.07 -7.30
N PHE A 372 -17.62 6.97 -6.44
CA PHE A 372 -18.63 8.00 -6.25
C PHE A 372 -18.28 8.83 -5.03
N GLU A 373 -18.15 10.15 -5.20
CA GLU A 373 -17.87 11.08 -4.11
C GLU A 373 -19.09 11.98 -3.91
N GLN A 374 -19.59 12.09 -2.68
CA GLN A 374 -20.76 12.92 -2.38
C GLN A 374 -20.49 14.38 -2.72
N GLY A 375 -21.36 14.98 -3.51
CA GLY A 375 -21.44 16.40 -3.79
C GLY A 375 -22.58 17.07 -3.01
N THR A 376 -22.95 18.28 -3.41
CA THR A 376 -24.03 19.05 -2.78
C THR A 376 -25.41 18.57 -3.22
N THR A 377 -25.56 18.27 -4.51
CA THR A 377 -26.85 17.88 -5.14
C THR A 377 -26.84 16.47 -5.72
N GLY A 378 -25.66 15.83 -5.80
CA GLY A 378 -25.47 14.53 -6.41
C GLY A 378 -24.11 13.95 -6.07
N PHE A 379 -23.51 13.26 -7.03
CA PHE A 379 -22.20 12.63 -6.87
C PHE A 379 -21.25 13.13 -7.94
N TYR A 380 -20.00 13.36 -7.56
CA TYR A 380 -18.88 13.36 -8.49
C TYR A 380 -18.49 11.92 -8.80
N ILE A 381 -18.29 11.59 -10.07
CA ILE A 381 -17.85 10.26 -10.52
C ILE A 381 -16.39 10.38 -10.92
N LYS A 382 -15.55 9.53 -10.32
CA LYS A 382 -14.10 9.46 -10.59
C LYS A 382 -13.74 8.08 -11.11
N ASP A 383 -12.93 7.99 -12.18
CA ASP A 383 -12.48 6.72 -12.72
C ASP A 383 -11.24 6.18 -11.99
N GLY A 384 -10.82 4.95 -12.31
CA GLY A 384 -9.66 4.32 -11.71
C GLY A 384 -8.30 4.93 -12.09
N ASN A 385 -8.28 5.96 -12.93
CA ASN A 385 -7.09 6.78 -13.23
C ASN A 385 -7.18 8.17 -12.56
N ASP A 386 -8.02 8.30 -11.53
CA ASP A 386 -8.24 9.53 -10.77
C ASP A 386 -8.78 10.71 -11.59
N LYS A 387 -9.49 10.44 -12.72
CA LYS A 387 -10.12 11.47 -13.54
C LYS A 387 -11.60 11.61 -13.20
N TYR A 388 -12.05 12.85 -13.01
CA TYR A 388 -13.47 13.16 -12.77
C TYR A 388 -14.26 13.25 -14.07
N TYR A 389 -15.50 12.80 -14.02
CA TYR A 389 -16.43 12.91 -15.11
C TYR A 389 -16.97 14.35 -15.18
N GLY A 390 -16.60 15.05 -16.24
CA GLY A 390 -17.18 16.34 -16.63
C GLY A 390 -18.08 16.20 -17.84
N GLN A 391 -18.69 17.30 -18.23
CA GLN A 391 -19.51 17.39 -19.44
C GLN A 391 -19.40 18.79 -20.05
N GLU A 392 -19.28 18.85 -21.38
CA GLU A 392 -19.44 20.09 -22.12
C GLU A 392 -20.93 20.39 -22.35
N GLU A 393 -21.35 21.65 -22.15
CA GLU A 393 -22.74 22.07 -22.31
C GLU A 393 -23.24 21.90 -23.75
N GLU A 394 -22.36 22.11 -24.73
CA GLU A 394 -22.70 22.08 -26.16
C GLU A 394 -22.73 20.65 -26.75
N PHE A 395 -21.95 19.73 -26.16
CA PHE A 395 -21.85 18.36 -26.65
C PHE A 395 -22.17 17.37 -25.53
N GLN A 396 -23.00 16.36 -25.79
CA GLN A 396 -23.36 15.30 -24.84
C GLN A 396 -22.19 14.32 -24.59
N ASN A 397 -20.97 14.85 -24.45
CA ASN A 397 -19.75 14.09 -24.27
C ASN A 397 -19.36 14.07 -22.79
N ILE A 398 -18.89 12.94 -22.30
CA ILE A 398 -18.23 12.89 -20.98
C ILE A 398 -16.78 13.29 -21.18
N GLN A 399 -16.33 14.28 -20.40
CA GLN A 399 -14.93 14.66 -20.30
C GLN A 399 -14.31 14.01 -19.10
N PHE A 400 -13.01 13.74 -19.16
CA PHE A 400 -12.19 13.25 -18.06
C PHE A 400 -11.25 14.35 -17.60
N LEU A 401 -11.50 14.86 -16.41
CA LEU A 401 -10.89 16.05 -15.87
C LEU A 401 -9.97 15.70 -14.70
N ASP A 402 -8.82 16.34 -14.63
CA ASP A 402 -7.90 16.24 -13.49
C ASP A 402 -8.41 17.05 -12.29
N ASP A 403 -9.16 18.11 -12.57
CA ASP A 403 -9.62 19.09 -11.59
C ASP A 403 -11.09 18.85 -11.25
N LYS A 404 -11.36 18.48 -10.01
CA LYS A 404 -12.71 18.26 -9.48
C LYS A 404 -13.60 19.52 -9.60
N SER A 405 -13.01 20.71 -9.51
CA SER A 405 -13.78 21.97 -9.58
C SER A 405 -14.45 22.21 -10.94
N LYS A 406 -13.98 21.54 -11.99
CA LYS A 406 -14.52 21.56 -13.35
C LYS A 406 -15.43 20.39 -13.66
N ALA A 407 -15.55 19.42 -12.75
CA ALA A 407 -16.42 18.27 -12.90
C ALA A 407 -17.88 18.67 -12.62
N VAL A 408 -18.80 17.86 -13.17
CA VAL A 408 -20.23 18.03 -12.93
C VAL A 408 -20.73 17.03 -11.88
N GLU A 409 -21.73 17.44 -11.11
CA GLU A 409 -22.44 16.53 -10.21
C GLU A 409 -23.47 15.70 -10.99
N TRP A 410 -23.49 14.41 -10.70
CA TRP A 410 -24.39 13.44 -11.30
C TRP A 410 -25.46 13.02 -10.31
N THR A 411 -26.73 13.22 -10.66
CA THR A 411 -27.85 12.70 -9.90
C THR A 411 -28.02 11.23 -10.21
N VAL A 412 -28.02 10.38 -9.19
CA VAL A 412 -28.27 8.93 -9.28
C VAL A 412 -29.65 8.65 -8.71
N ALA A 413 -30.57 8.19 -9.54
CA ALA A 413 -31.94 7.89 -9.14
C ALA A 413 -32.25 6.39 -9.35
N PRO A 414 -32.70 5.66 -8.32
CA PRO A 414 -33.09 4.26 -8.45
C PRO A 414 -34.40 4.15 -9.27
N LYS A 415 -34.54 3.04 -10.00
CA LYS A 415 -35.74 2.66 -10.73
C LYS A 415 -36.39 1.43 -10.10
N GLU A 416 -37.65 1.22 -10.40
CA GLU A 416 -38.46 0.07 -9.95
C GLU A 416 -37.84 -1.29 -10.33
N ASP A 417 -37.14 -1.35 -11.48
CA ASP A 417 -36.48 -2.56 -11.98
C ASP A 417 -35.11 -2.85 -11.30
N GLY A 418 -34.74 -2.10 -10.26
CA GLY A 418 -33.48 -2.25 -9.52
C GLY A 418 -32.27 -1.66 -10.25
N THR A 419 -32.48 -0.96 -11.36
CA THR A 419 -31.44 -0.22 -12.08
C THR A 419 -31.39 1.24 -11.65
N PHE A 420 -30.45 2.02 -12.20
CA PHE A 420 -30.29 3.43 -11.88
C PHE A 420 -30.38 4.31 -13.12
N ARG A 421 -30.93 5.49 -12.94
CA ARG A 421 -30.82 6.60 -13.88
C ARG A 421 -29.74 7.55 -13.38
N ILE A 422 -28.77 7.86 -14.22
CA ILE A 422 -27.64 8.76 -13.88
C ILE A 422 -27.70 9.95 -14.83
N THR A 423 -27.92 11.15 -14.27
CA THR A 423 -28.15 12.38 -15.06
C THR A 423 -27.37 13.56 -14.48
N THR A 424 -27.09 14.55 -15.32
CA THR A 424 -26.66 15.89 -14.89
C THR A 424 -27.84 16.80 -14.58
N SER A 425 -27.59 17.98 -14.01
CA SER A 425 -28.61 19.05 -13.85
C SER A 425 -29.23 19.48 -15.18
N ALA A 426 -28.49 19.42 -16.28
CA ALA A 426 -28.97 19.68 -17.62
C ALA A 426 -29.75 18.48 -18.22
N ASN A 427 -30.09 17.49 -17.42
CA ASN A 427 -30.83 16.28 -17.79
C ASN A 427 -30.14 15.40 -18.86
N HIS A 428 -28.79 15.51 -18.98
CA HIS A 428 -28.03 14.59 -19.81
C HIS A 428 -27.85 13.26 -19.06
N ILE A 429 -28.04 12.16 -19.78
CA ILE A 429 -28.11 10.80 -19.19
C ILE A 429 -26.88 9.99 -19.59
N ILE A 430 -26.29 9.27 -18.65
CA ILE A 430 -25.34 8.19 -18.96
C ILE A 430 -26.13 6.94 -19.35
N GLN A 431 -25.95 6.44 -20.55
CA GLN A 431 -26.61 5.24 -21.04
C GLN A 431 -25.83 4.53 -22.15
N TYR A 432 -26.13 3.24 -22.36
CA TYR A 432 -25.51 2.38 -23.35
C TYR A 432 -26.34 2.35 -24.65
N SER A 433 -25.69 2.45 -25.82
CA SER A 433 -26.33 2.32 -27.13
C SER A 433 -25.64 1.21 -27.96
N PRO A 434 -26.35 0.10 -28.25
CA PRO A 434 -25.80 -1.00 -29.03
C PRO A 434 -25.80 -0.76 -30.57
N LYS A 435 -26.49 0.27 -31.06
CA LYS A 435 -26.81 0.43 -32.50
C LYS A 435 -25.71 1.06 -33.38
N ARG A 436 -24.52 1.37 -32.89
CA ARG A 436 -23.42 1.88 -33.72
C ARG A 436 -22.35 0.83 -33.87
N ARG A 437 -21.65 0.77 -35.02
CA ARG A 437 -20.61 -0.21 -35.39
C ARG A 437 -19.46 -0.39 -34.35
N ARG A 438 -19.49 0.39 -33.26
CA ARG A 438 -18.69 0.21 -32.05
C ARG A 438 -19.62 0.55 -30.86
N PRO A 439 -19.69 -0.29 -29.82
CA PRO A 439 -20.53 0.00 -28.66
C PRO A 439 -20.07 1.28 -27.97
N ARG A 440 -20.97 2.23 -27.80
CA ARG A 440 -20.75 3.53 -27.17
C ARG A 440 -21.80 3.76 -26.10
N MET A 441 -21.40 4.40 -24.98
CA MET A 441 -22.34 4.95 -24.02
C MET A 441 -22.84 6.30 -24.56
N ALA A 442 -24.10 6.41 -24.96
CA ALA A 442 -24.72 7.64 -25.48
C ALA A 442 -26.19 7.73 -25.11
N ALA A 443 -26.74 8.94 -25.15
CA ALA A 443 -28.13 9.24 -24.77
C ALA A 443 -29.18 8.49 -25.59
N ASN A 444 -29.84 7.55 -25.04
CA ASN A 444 -31.21 6.98 -25.13
C ASN A 444 -31.27 5.45 -24.99
N LEU A 445 -32.00 5.03 -23.96
CA LEU A 445 -32.58 3.70 -23.70
C LEU A 445 -31.59 2.52 -23.53
N THR A 446 -31.14 2.28 -22.31
CA THR A 446 -30.91 0.93 -21.76
C THR A 446 -30.62 0.97 -20.26
N ARG A 447 -30.88 -0.11 -19.55
CA ARG A 447 -30.78 -0.24 -18.09
C ARG A 447 -29.33 -0.17 -17.64
N CYS A 448 -28.99 0.70 -16.66
CA CYS A 448 -27.71 0.73 -15.99
C CYS A 448 -27.82 0.08 -14.62
N SER A 449 -26.98 -0.91 -14.33
CA SER A 449 -26.85 -1.55 -13.02
C SER A 449 -25.54 -1.13 -12.35
N MET A 450 -25.57 -0.98 -11.03
CA MET A 450 -24.34 -0.75 -10.26
C MET A 450 -23.88 -2.02 -9.56
N TRP A 451 -22.56 -2.14 -9.42
CA TRP A 451 -21.90 -3.29 -8.83
C TRP A 451 -20.85 -2.80 -7.83
N ARG A 452 -20.89 -3.31 -6.59
CA ARG A 452 -19.94 -2.94 -5.53
C ARG A 452 -18.94 -4.06 -5.21
N ILE A 453 -17.80 -3.72 -4.65
CA ILE A 453 -16.80 -4.68 -4.17
C ILE A 453 -17.40 -5.52 -3.05
N ARG A 454 -17.23 -6.85 -3.15
CA ARG A 454 -17.54 -7.78 -2.07
C ARG A 454 -16.49 -7.64 -0.96
N GLN A 455 -16.88 -7.24 0.23
CA GLN A 455 -16.03 -7.40 1.42
C GLN A 455 -15.98 -8.90 1.77
N ARG A 456 -14.79 -9.43 1.99
CA ARG A 456 -14.65 -10.78 2.54
C ARG A 456 -15.19 -10.78 3.97
N GLU A 457 -16.32 -11.43 4.18
CA GLU A 457 -16.74 -11.83 5.51
C GLU A 457 -15.89 -13.04 5.94
N SER A 458 -15.23 -12.93 7.09
CA SER A 458 -14.58 -14.05 7.76
C SER A 458 -15.65 -15.04 8.22
N LEU A 459 -15.72 -16.17 7.56
CA LEU A 459 -16.55 -17.28 8.00
C LEU A 459 -15.92 -17.93 9.24
N HIS A 460 -16.51 -17.72 10.40
CA HIS A 460 -16.32 -18.61 11.55
C HIS A 460 -17.15 -19.87 11.29
N CYS A 461 -16.45 -20.98 11.13
CA CYS A 461 -17.05 -22.30 11.01
C CYS A 461 -17.43 -22.80 12.40
N GLY A 462 -18.72 -22.76 12.72
CA GLY A 462 -19.32 -23.46 13.87
C GLY A 462 -20.19 -24.59 13.35
N LEU A 463 -19.78 -25.82 13.61
CA LEU A 463 -20.54 -27.05 13.32
C LEU A 463 -21.82 -27.11 14.16
N LEU A 464 -22.98 -27.30 13.54
CA LEU A 464 -24.14 -27.99 14.09
C LEU A 464 -24.97 -28.66 12.98
N PRO A 465 -25.70 -29.75 13.29
CA PRO A 465 -26.11 -30.75 12.34
C PRO A 465 -27.46 -30.44 11.61
N PRO A 466 -27.88 -31.29 10.63
CA PRO A 466 -28.90 -30.92 9.67
C PRO A 466 -30.33 -31.14 10.20
N VAL A 467 -31.19 -30.13 9.95
CA VAL A 467 -32.65 -30.31 10.03
C VAL A 467 -33.24 -29.89 8.68
N THR A 468 -33.86 -30.89 8.08
CA THR A 468 -34.66 -30.77 6.86
C THR A 468 -35.93 -30.01 7.14
N MET A 469 -36.20 -28.93 6.39
CA MET A 469 -37.58 -28.53 6.07
C MET A 469 -37.64 -27.71 4.77
N ARG A 470 -38.51 -28.17 3.89
CA ARG A 470 -39.04 -27.45 2.72
C ARG A 470 -39.80 -26.24 3.19
N PHE A 471 -39.67 -25.08 2.53
CA PHE A 471 -40.80 -24.29 2.07
C PHE A 471 -40.37 -23.17 1.13
N THR A 472 -41.17 -22.99 0.14
CA THR A 472 -41.26 -21.99 -0.92
C THR A 472 -41.41 -20.59 -0.34
N ALA A 473 -40.68 -19.62 -0.84
CA ALA A 473 -41.10 -18.28 -1.24
C ALA A 473 -39.93 -17.27 -1.18
N CYS A 474 -39.76 -16.54 -2.27
CA CYS A 474 -38.88 -15.39 -2.39
C CYS A 474 -39.17 -14.32 -1.37
N ARG A 475 -38.14 -13.89 -0.61
CA ARG A 475 -38.05 -12.54 -0.06
C ARG A 475 -36.58 -12.17 0.10
N VAL A 476 -36.21 -11.10 -0.58
CA VAL A 476 -34.90 -10.46 -0.49
C VAL A 476 -34.87 -9.68 0.83
N TYR A 477 -33.95 -10.03 1.73
CA TYR A 477 -33.67 -9.23 2.91
C TYR A 477 -32.32 -8.52 2.77
N ALA A 478 -32.38 -7.19 2.85
CA ALA A 478 -31.22 -6.36 3.06
C ALA A 478 -30.73 -6.50 4.50
N TYR A 479 -29.49 -6.91 4.72
CA TYR A 479 -28.89 -6.90 6.04
C TYR A 479 -28.20 -5.56 6.29
N ARG A 480 -28.74 -4.84 7.27
CA ARG A 480 -28.19 -3.63 7.86
C ARG A 480 -27.37 -4.05 9.08
N LEU A 481 -26.08 -3.76 9.11
CA LEU A 481 -25.28 -3.89 10.32
C LEU A 481 -25.64 -2.76 11.29
N MET A 482 -26.30 -3.13 12.39
CA MET A 482 -26.50 -2.25 13.54
C MET A 482 -25.28 -2.34 14.45
N HIS A 483 -24.60 -1.24 14.67
CA HIS A 483 -23.82 -1.01 15.87
C HIS A 483 -24.75 -0.42 16.94
N GLY A 484 -25.16 -1.26 17.90
CA GLY A 484 -25.93 -0.84 19.04
C GLY A 484 -25.07 -0.16 20.10
N TRP A 485 -25.40 1.07 20.39
CA TRP A 485 -24.99 1.72 21.62
C TRP A 485 -26.02 1.37 22.72
N LEU A 486 -25.60 0.62 23.73
CA LEU A 486 -26.36 0.49 24.98
C LEU A 486 -26.15 1.76 25.80
N ARG A 487 -27.18 2.61 25.87
CA ARG A 487 -27.33 3.54 26.97
C ARG A 487 -28.37 2.95 27.94
N ALA A 488 -27.93 2.62 29.12
CA ALA A 488 -28.82 2.34 30.22
C ALA A 488 -29.43 3.66 30.71
N SER A 489 -30.75 3.76 30.60
CA SER A 489 -31.55 4.79 31.27
C SER A 489 -31.93 4.30 32.64
N ILE A 490 -31.57 5.02 33.68
CA ILE A 490 -32.24 4.94 34.99
C ILE A 490 -32.94 6.26 35.18
N SER A 491 -34.23 6.14 35.36
CA SER A 491 -35.18 7.21 35.61
C SER A 491 -35.16 7.67 37.06
N ALA A 492 -35.52 8.91 37.20
CA ALA A 492 -36.48 9.52 38.09
C ALA A 492 -35.96 10.18 39.37
N ALA A 493 -36.25 11.37 39.50
CA ALA A 493 -37.16 12.01 40.43
C ALA A 493 -36.75 13.46 40.74
N ALA A 494 -37.71 14.27 40.53
CA ALA A 494 -37.98 15.62 40.87
C ALA A 494 -37.26 16.23 42.10
N GLY A 495 -36.99 17.55 42.00
CA GLY A 495 -36.69 18.42 43.11
C GLY A 495 -36.32 19.81 42.63
N SER A 496 -37.30 20.70 42.75
CA SER A 496 -37.30 22.13 42.48
C SER A 496 -36.36 22.94 43.37
N LEU A 497 -36.03 24.12 42.88
CA LEU A 497 -35.92 25.43 43.53
C LEU A 497 -34.64 26.19 43.19
N SER A 498 -34.86 27.21 42.45
CA SER A 498 -34.71 28.67 42.69
C SER A 498 -33.29 29.22 42.80
N SER A 499 -33.04 30.05 41.86
CA SER A 499 -32.77 31.49 41.91
C SER A 499 -31.49 31.98 42.56
N ASP A 500 -30.98 32.87 41.83
CA ASP A 500 -30.39 34.18 42.13
C ASP A 500 -28.88 34.37 42.14
N ASN A 501 -28.56 35.21 41.19
CA ASN A 501 -27.85 36.48 41.31
C ASN A 501 -26.33 36.61 41.30
N LEU A 502 -25.99 37.42 40.31
CA LEU A 502 -25.14 38.61 40.34
C LEU A 502 -23.60 38.45 40.30
N SER A 503 -23.11 38.91 39.28
CA SER A 503 -22.46 40.19 38.97
C SER A 503 -20.94 40.18 38.91
N SER A 504 -20.48 40.74 37.82
CA SER A 504 -19.47 41.77 37.61
C SER A 504 -18.04 41.47 38.11
N ASP A 505 -17.04 41.74 37.41
CA ASP A 505 -16.57 42.97 36.80
C ASP A 505 -15.26 42.76 36.02
N ARG A 506 -15.22 43.25 34.85
CA ARG A 506 -14.33 44.21 34.24
C ARG A 506 -12.81 44.17 34.44
N ARG A 507 -12.22 44.22 33.30
CA ARG A 507 -11.23 45.21 32.75
C ARG A 507 -9.73 44.93 32.90
N ARG A 508 -9.16 44.85 31.71
CA ARG A 508 -8.16 45.75 31.07
C ARG A 508 -6.72 45.64 31.56
N TYR A 509 -5.85 45.52 30.57
CA TYR A 509 -4.84 46.47 30.03
C TYR A 509 -3.98 45.67 29.04
N TRP A 510 -3.90 46.00 27.78
CA TRP A 510 -3.09 46.97 27.01
C TRP A 510 -1.63 46.98 27.50
N SER A 511 -0.57 46.85 26.68
CA SER A 511 -0.17 47.51 25.44
C SER A 511 1.17 46.94 25.01
N GLN A 512 1.44 46.83 23.70
CA GLN A 512 2.46 47.51 22.91
C GLN A 512 3.90 47.34 23.40
N ASP A 513 4.81 46.83 22.58
CA ASP A 513 5.47 47.69 21.59
C ASP A 513 6.34 46.89 20.59
N ARG A 514 6.46 47.43 19.49
CA ARG A 514 7.13 47.30 18.24
C ARG A 514 8.66 47.36 18.29
N ARG A 515 9.18 46.76 17.20
CA ARG A 515 10.31 47.22 16.35
C ARG A 515 11.68 46.65 16.62
N MET A 516 12.18 46.14 15.56
CA MET A 516 13.19 46.46 14.52
C MET A 516 14.59 46.04 14.94
N CYS A 517 15.50 45.63 14.12
CA CYS A 517 15.86 45.55 12.71
C CYS A 517 17.21 44.81 12.60
N LEU A 518 17.42 44.16 11.48
CA LEU A 518 18.65 44.08 10.69
C LEU A 518 20.02 43.86 11.35
N SER A 519 20.63 42.76 11.09
CA SER A 519 21.81 42.69 10.18
C SER A 519 22.04 41.22 9.76
#